data_e97fe374562dfcf0484a1e6a6a50eef2
#
_entry.id   e97fe374562dfcf0484a1e6a6a50eef2
#
_cell.length_a   1.000
_cell.length_b   1.000
_cell.length_c   1.000
_cell.angle_alpha   90.00
_cell.angle_beta   90.00
_cell.angle_gamma   90.00
#
_symmetry.space_group_name_H-M   'P 1'
#
loop_
_entity.id
_entity.type
_entity.pdbx_description
1 polymer ?
#
loop_
_entity_poly.entity_id
_entity_poly.type
_entity_poly.pdbx_seq_one_letter_code
_entity_poly.pdbx_strand_id
1 'polypeptide(L)'
;MDLLRVTARFGKRYSGQVALVIALQLLTTLAMLYLPDLNADIINNGVANADVPYIWRVGAVMLVVAFVQLATAIGATWFASKVAMNTGRDIRAAVYDRVSAYDSEDMAHFGTATLVTRGTNDVQQVQMTFLLFMNFMV
;
A
#
# COMPACT_ATOMS: atom_id res chain seq x y z
N MET A 1 12.97 -2.90 21.91
CA MET A 1 11.68 -3.47 21.48
C MET A 1 11.68 -3.47 19.97
N ASP A 2 11.70 -4.65 19.36
CA ASP A 2 11.89 -4.75 17.90
C ASP A 2 10.65 -4.23 17.17
N LEU A 3 10.78 -3.10 16.48
CA LEU A 3 9.73 -2.49 15.62
C LEU A 3 9.11 -3.53 14.68
N LEU A 4 9.92 -4.48 14.19
CA LEU A 4 9.49 -5.59 13.36
C LEU A 4 8.50 -6.53 14.06
N ARG A 5 8.65 -6.77 15.37
CA ARG A 5 7.70 -7.61 16.13
C ARG A 5 6.37 -6.91 16.37
N VAL A 6 6.41 -5.60 16.60
CA VAL A 6 5.21 -4.79 16.80
C VAL A 6 4.43 -4.71 15.50
N THR A 7 5.07 -4.36 14.39
CA THR A 7 4.45 -4.32 13.05
C THR A 7 3.93 -5.69 12.62
N ALA A 8 4.66 -6.78 12.87
CA ALA A 8 4.20 -8.13 12.54
C ALA A 8 2.98 -8.57 13.37
N ARG A 9 2.90 -8.19 14.65
CA ARG A 9 1.78 -8.51 15.53
C ARG A 9 0.50 -7.79 15.12
N PHE A 10 0.59 -6.52 14.77
CA PHE A 10 -0.55 -5.73 14.31
C PHE A 10 -0.89 -6.01 12.83
N GLY A 11 0.11 -6.30 11.99
CA GLY A 11 -0.08 -6.67 10.59
C GLY A 11 -0.85 -7.99 10.40
N LYS A 12 -0.69 -8.97 11.30
CA LYS A 12 -1.46 -10.23 11.27
C LYS A 12 -2.98 -9.99 11.36
N ARG A 13 -3.42 -8.97 12.06
CA ARG A 13 -4.84 -8.62 12.18
C ARG A 13 -5.44 -8.16 10.85
N TYR A 14 -4.63 -7.59 9.99
CA TYR A 14 -5.03 -7.04 8.68
C TYR A 14 -4.50 -7.88 7.51
N SER A 15 -4.06 -9.13 7.76
CA SER A 15 -3.44 -10.00 6.75
C SER A 15 -4.28 -10.20 5.49
N GLY A 16 -5.60 -10.30 5.62
CA GLY A 16 -6.49 -10.40 4.46
C GLY A 16 -6.51 -9.13 3.60
N GLN A 17 -6.47 -7.95 4.23
CA GLN A 17 -6.42 -6.68 3.50
C GLN A 17 -5.03 -6.47 2.86
N VAL A 18 -3.97 -6.87 3.54
CA VAL A 18 -2.60 -6.86 2.98
C VAL A 18 -2.51 -7.80 1.77
N ALA A 19 -3.04 -9.01 1.86
CA ALA A 19 -3.09 -9.95 0.74
C ALA A 19 -3.89 -9.38 -0.45
N LEU A 20 -5.00 -8.69 -0.18
CA LEU A 20 -5.77 -8.00 -1.23
C LEU A 20 -4.97 -6.88 -1.90
N VAL A 21 -4.24 -6.07 -1.13
CA VAL A 21 -3.34 -5.03 -1.67
C VAL A 21 -2.30 -5.66 -2.60
N ILE A 22 -1.64 -6.72 -2.15
CA ILE A 22 -0.63 -7.44 -2.95
C ILE A 22 -1.26 -7.98 -4.24
N ALA A 23 -2.44 -8.60 -4.17
CA ALA A 23 -3.13 -9.12 -5.35
C ALA A 23 -3.50 -8.00 -6.36
N LEU A 24 -4.02 -6.86 -5.87
CA LEU A 24 -4.34 -5.71 -6.72
C LEU A 24 -3.08 -5.11 -7.36
N GLN A 25 -1.98 -5.03 -6.62
CA GLN A 25 -0.72 -4.53 -7.14
C GLN A 25 -0.11 -5.47 -8.19
N LEU A 26 -0.14 -6.79 -7.95
CA LEU A 26 0.28 -7.77 -8.96
C LEU A 26 -0.54 -7.63 -10.25
N LEU A 27 -1.85 -7.45 -10.14
CA LEU A 27 -2.71 -7.23 -11.30
C LEU A 27 -2.36 -5.93 -12.04
N THR A 28 -2.08 -4.86 -11.30
CA THR A 28 -1.63 -3.57 -11.88
C THR A 28 -0.30 -3.74 -12.63
N THR A 29 0.66 -4.46 -12.04
CA THR A 29 1.96 -4.71 -12.66
C THR A 29 1.85 -5.60 -13.91
N LEU A 30 1.03 -6.65 -13.86
CA LEU A 30 0.78 -7.48 -15.04
C LEU A 30 0.15 -6.69 -16.17
N ALA A 31 -0.82 -5.82 -15.87
CA ALA A 31 -1.42 -4.93 -16.86
C ALA A 31 -0.38 -3.96 -17.45
N MET A 32 0.51 -3.41 -16.61
CA MET A 32 1.59 -2.51 -17.03
C MET A 32 2.58 -3.20 -17.98
N LEU A 33 2.93 -4.45 -17.72
CA LEU A 33 3.83 -5.23 -18.57
C LEU A 33 3.17 -5.67 -19.88
N TYR A 34 1.85 -5.84 -19.89
CA TYR A 34 1.11 -6.28 -21.07
C TYR A 34 0.86 -5.17 -22.10
N LEU A 35 0.79 -3.91 -21.66
CA LEU A 35 0.57 -2.76 -22.55
C LEU A 35 1.65 -2.57 -23.63
N PRO A 36 2.96 -2.69 -23.34
CA PRO A 36 4.00 -2.63 -24.36
C PRO A 36 3.89 -3.75 -25.40
N ASP A 37 3.49 -4.96 -25.00
CA ASP A 37 3.30 -6.08 -25.93
C ASP A 37 2.15 -5.80 -26.91
N LEU A 38 1.02 -5.28 -26.43
CA LEU A 38 -0.09 -4.86 -27.27
C LEU A 38 0.30 -3.71 -28.22
N ASN A 39 1.15 -2.79 -27.77
CA ASN A 39 1.66 -1.72 -28.61
C ASN A 39 2.56 -2.25 -29.73
N ALA A 40 3.45 -3.19 -29.41
CA ALA A 40 4.28 -3.87 -30.41
C ALA A 40 3.41 -4.65 -31.43
N ASP A 41 2.33 -5.28 -30.96
CA ASP A 41 1.41 -6.02 -31.81
C ASP A 41 0.65 -5.10 -32.79
N ILE A 42 0.20 -3.92 -32.34
CA ILE A 42 -0.36 -2.89 -33.24
C ILE A 42 0.62 -2.49 -34.33
N ILE A 43 1.89 -2.27 -33.98
CA ILE A 43 2.92 -1.84 -34.95
C ILE A 43 3.19 -2.96 -35.96
N ASN A 44 3.44 -4.18 -35.46
CA ASN A 44 3.89 -5.28 -36.30
C ASN A 44 2.79 -5.86 -37.18
N ASN A 45 1.57 -5.97 -36.68
CA ASN A 45 0.46 -6.63 -37.38
C ASN A 45 -0.58 -5.64 -37.91
N GLY A 46 -0.76 -4.49 -37.27
CA GLY A 46 -1.70 -3.47 -37.70
C GLY A 46 -1.10 -2.49 -38.71
N VAL A 47 -0.07 -1.76 -38.29
CA VAL A 47 0.53 -0.69 -39.10
C VAL A 47 1.30 -1.27 -40.29
N ALA A 48 2.11 -2.32 -40.05
CA ALA A 48 2.91 -2.94 -41.12
C ALA A 48 2.07 -3.53 -42.25
N ASN A 49 0.83 -3.98 -41.96
CA ASN A 49 -0.10 -4.54 -42.93
C ASN A 49 -1.18 -3.55 -43.39
N ALA A 50 -1.13 -2.29 -42.89
CA ALA A 50 -2.16 -1.27 -43.15
C ALA A 50 -3.60 -1.73 -42.77
N ASP A 51 -3.72 -2.63 -41.77
CA ASP A 51 -4.99 -3.17 -41.27
C ASP A 51 -5.61 -2.25 -40.21
N VAL A 52 -6.36 -1.26 -40.65
CA VAL A 52 -7.04 -0.29 -39.78
C VAL A 52 -8.04 -0.95 -38.81
N PRO A 53 -8.89 -1.92 -39.24
CA PRO A 53 -9.76 -2.65 -38.31
C PRO A 53 -9.02 -3.37 -37.19
N TYR A 54 -7.87 -3.95 -37.48
CA TYR A 54 -7.02 -4.60 -36.48
C TYR A 54 -6.49 -3.59 -35.43
N ILE A 55 -6.01 -2.43 -35.89
CA ILE A 55 -5.53 -1.35 -35.02
C ILE A 55 -6.64 -0.92 -34.04
N TRP A 56 -7.87 -0.72 -34.54
CA TRP A 56 -8.99 -0.35 -33.69
C TRP A 56 -9.34 -1.42 -32.65
N ARG A 57 -9.29 -2.69 -33.02
CA ARG A 57 -9.57 -3.82 -32.12
C ARG A 57 -8.54 -3.90 -31.00
N VAL A 58 -7.25 -3.90 -31.33
CA VAL A 58 -6.18 -3.99 -30.33
C VAL A 58 -6.12 -2.71 -29.51
N GLY A 59 -6.34 -1.54 -30.10
CA GLY A 59 -6.45 -0.27 -29.38
C GLY A 59 -7.60 -0.26 -28.35
N ALA A 60 -8.74 -0.84 -28.69
CA ALA A 60 -9.83 -0.99 -27.72
C ALA A 60 -9.45 -1.93 -26.56
N VAL A 61 -8.75 -3.02 -26.84
CA VAL A 61 -8.21 -3.92 -25.78
C VAL A 61 -7.23 -3.16 -24.89
N MET A 62 -6.29 -2.39 -25.46
CA MET A 62 -5.35 -1.56 -24.68
C MET A 62 -6.09 -0.59 -23.77
N LEU A 63 -7.16 0.03 -24.25
CA LEU A 63 -7.95 0.96 -23.46
C LEU A 63 -8.64 0.25 -22.27
N VAL A 64 -9.19 -0.94 -22.48
CA VAL A 64 -9.76 -1.76 -21.39
C VAL A 64 -8.69 -2.14 -20.37
N VAL A 65 -7.52 -2.60 -20.83
CA VAL A 65 -6.38 -2.95 -19.93
C VAL A 65 -5.95 -1.74 -19.12
N ALA A 66 -5.84 -0.55 -19.74
CA ALA A 66 -5.50 0.69 -19.06
C ALA A 66 -6.53 1.09 -17.99
N PHE A 67 -7.82 0.93 -18.27
CA PHE A 67 -8.87 1.17 -17.27
C PHE A 67 -8.81 0.17 -16.11
N VAL A 68 -8.56 -1.11 -16.37
CA VAL A 68 -8.38 -2.12 -15.33
C VAL A 68 -7.15 -1.77 -14.48
N GLN A 69 -6.03 -1.40 -15.10
CA GLN A 69 -4.83 -0.95 -14.41
C GLN A 69 -5.11 0.25 -13.49
N LEU A 70 -5.80 1.26 -13.99
CA LEU A 70 -6.17 2.44 -13.22
C LEU A 70 -7.05 2.07 -12.01
N ALA A 71 -8.08 1.28 -12.22
CA ALA A 71 -9.00 0.87 -11.17
C ALA A 71 -8.30 0.05 -10.08
N THR A 72 -7.42 -0.89 -10.47
CA THR A 72 -6.65 -1.71 -9.53
C THR A 72 -5.61 -0.90 -8.77
N ALA A 73 -4.94 0.08 -9.41
CA ALA A 73 -3.99 0.97 -8.76
C ALA A 73 -4.66 1.86 -7.70
N ILE A 74 -5.82 2.46 -8.03
CA ILE A 74 -6.61 3.24 -7.07
C ILE A 74 -7.07 2.36 -5.90
N GLY A 75 -7.59 1.17 -6.19
CA GLY A 75 -8.02 0.21 -5.18
C GLY A 75 -6.87 -0.21 -4.26
N ALA A 76 -5.71 -0.55 -4.81
CA ALA A 76 -4.53 -0.93 -4.05
C ALA A 76 -4.08 0.18 -3.10
N THR A 77 -3.98 1.42 -3.61
CA THR A 77 -3.58 2.59 -2.81
C THR A 77 -4.59 2.88 -1.69
N TRP A 78 -5.88 2.77 -1.97
CA TRP A 78 -6.92 3.00 -0.99
C TRP A 78 -6.89 1.98 0.15
N PHE A 79 -6.78 0.68 -0.18
CA PHE A 79 -6.67 -0.38 0.82
C PHE A 79 -5.36 -0.30 1.60
N ALA A 80 -4.23 0.00 0.95
CA ALA A 80 -2.94 0.19 1.60
C ALA A 80 -2.99 1.32 2.63
N SER A 81 -3.56 2.47 2.25
CA SER A 81 -3.76 3.61 3.15
C SER A 81 -4.65 3.26 4.33
N LYS A 82 -5.75 2.55 4.11
CA LYS A 82 -6.66 2.10 5.16
C LYS A 82 -5.98 1.17 6.16
N VAL A 83 -5.17 0.22 5.69
CA VAL A 83 -4.39 -0.69 6.54
C VAL A 83 -3.37 0.10 7.36
N ALA A 84 -2.62 1.03 6.74
CA ALA A 84 -1.63 1.85 7.42
C ALA A 84 -2.26 2.73 8.51
N MET A 85 -3.39 3.38 8.22
CA MET A 85 -4.10 4.22 9.19
C MET A 85 -4.67 3.42 10.36
N ASN A 86 -5.26 2.26 10.11
CA ASN A 86 -5.79 1.39 11.15
C ASN A 86 -4.67 0.81 12.03
N THR A 87 -3.55 0.40 11.44
CA THR A 87 -2.37 -0.06 12.18
C THR A 87 -1.81 1.05 13.07
N GLY A 88 -1.70 2.27 12.55
CA GLY A 88 -1.27 3.44 13.33
C GLY A 88 -2.20 3.76 14.50
N ARG A 89 -3.52 3.63 14.28
CA ARG A 89 -4.51 3.80 15.35
C ARG A 89 -4.34 2.76 16.45
N ASP A 90 -4.20 1.49 16.08
CA ASP A 90 -4.09 0.40 17.04
C ASP A 90 -2.78 0.49 17.84
N ILE A 91 -1.67 0.94 17.20
CA ILE A 91 -0.41 1.22 17.89
C ILE A 91 -0.56 2.37 18.88
N ARG A 92 -1.22 3.49 18.50
CA ARG A 92 -1.45 4.62 19.40
C ARG A 92 -2.28 4.21 20.62
N ALA A 93 -3.35 3.43 20.41
CA ALA A 93 -4.16 2.90 21.51
C ALA A 93 -3.33 2.06 22.46
N ALA A 94 -2.51 1.14 21.94
CA ALA A 94 -1.64 0.30 22.77
C ALA A 94 -0.57 1.10 23.54
N VAL A 95 -0.03 2.16 22.94
CA VAL A 95 0.91 3.08 23.62
C VAL A 95 0.19 3.85 24.71
N TYR A 96 -0.99 4.39 24.41
CA TYR A 96 -1.79 5.14 25.39
C TYR A 96 -2.17 4.28 26.59
N ASP A 97 -2.69 3.06 26.37
CA ASP A 97 -3.04 2.11 27.44
C ASP A 97 -1.82 1.79 28.32
N ARG A 98 -0.63 1.65 27.71
CA ARG A 98 0.60 1.38 28.43
C ARG A 98 1.07 2.56 29.28
N VAL A 99 1.01 3.77 28.71
CA VAL A 99 1.41 5.01 29.39
C VAL A 99 0.44 5.35 30.53
N SER A 100 -0.87 5.10 30.31
CA SER A 100 -1.90 5.33 31.34
C SER A 100 -1.77 4.37 32.54
N ALA A 101 -1.07 3.24 32.37
CA ALA A 101 -0.81 2.27 33.42
C ALA A 101 0.49 2.57 34.20
N TYR A 102 1.24 3.62 33.85
CA TYR A 102 2.45 4.04 34.58
C TYR A 102 2.06 4.80 35.84
N ASP A 103 2.83 4.54 36.93
CA ASP A 103 2.71 5.28 38.16
C ASP A 103 3.46 6.63 38.10
N SER A 104 3.20 7.53 39.02
CA SER A 104 3.80 8.86 39.07
C SER A 104 5.34 8.85 39.08
N GLU A 105 5.96 7.81 39.66
CA GLU A 105 7.39 7.59 39.69
C GLU A 105 7.98 7.23 38.33
N ASP A 106 7.29 6.37 37.58
CA ASP A 106 7.61 6.00 36.18
C ASP A 106 7.51 7.20 35.24
N MET A 107 6.47 8.02 35.42
CA MET A 107 6.24 9.24 34.62
C MET A 107 7.39 10.26 34.85
N ALA A 108 7.90 10.41 36.08
CA ALA A 108 9.01 11.28 36.38
C ALA A 108 10.32 10.78 35.76
N HIS A 109 10.51 9.46 35.67
CA HIS A 109 11.73 8.86 35.12
C HIS A 109 11.83 9.01 33.59
N PHE A 110 10.75 8.84 32.87
CA PHE A 110 10.73 8.91 31.39
C PHE A 110 10.52 10.33 30.84
N GLY A 111 9.97 11.23 31.63
CA GLY A 111 9.60 12.58 31.24
C GLY A 111 8.34 12.63 30.34
N THR A 112 7.36 13.44 30.71
CA THR A 112 6.07 13.56 30.00
C THR A 112 6.24 13.94 28.52
N ALA A 113 7.19 14.84 28.21
CA ALA A 113 7.48 15.26 26.85
C ALA A 113 7.95 14.10 25.95
N THR A 114 8.80 13.20 26.50
CA THR A 114 9.30 12.02 25.77
C THR A 114 8.18 11.03 25.47
N LEU A 115 7.27 10.82 26.41
CA LEU A 115 6.12 9.90 26.24
C LEU A 115 5.14 10.44 25.20
N VAL A 116 4.87 11.74 25.18
CA VAL A 116 4.04 12.40 24.17
C VAL A 116 4.69 12.29 22.79
N THR A 117 5.98 12.55 22.66
CA THR A 117 6.69 12.47 21.38
C THR A 117 6.68 11.03 20.83
N ARG A 118 6.89 10.02 21.68
CA ARG A 118 6.80 8.60 21.26
C ARG A 118 5.39 8.20 20.85
N GLY A 119 4.37 8.68 21.57
CA GLY A 119 2.96 8.39 21.24
C GLY A 119 2.47 9.08 19.96
N THR A 120 3.12 10.16 19.53
CA THR A 120 2.72 10.94 18.35
C THR A 120 3.69 10.74 17.17
N ASN A 121 4.90 11.29 17.26
CA ASN A 121 5.84 11.31 16.14
C ASN A 121 6.39 9.94 15.78
N ASP A 122 6.76 9.11 16.75
CA ASP A 122 7.33 7.79 16.47
C ASP A 122 6.26 6.88 15.83
N VAL A 123 5.03 6.95 16.33
CA VAL A 123 3.91 6.19 15.73
C VAL A 123 3.60 6.68 14.33
N GLN A 124 3.68 8.00 14.09
CA GLN A 124 3.47 8.55 12.75
C GLN A 124 4.57 8.12 11.78
N GLN A 125 5.84 8.07 12.22
CA GLN A 125 6.93 7.55 11.40
C GLN A 125 6.75 6.06 11.06
N VAL A 126 6.35 5.24 12.02
CA VAL A 126 6.02 3.82 11.77
C VAL A 126 4.89 3.69 10.76
N GLN A 127 3.83 4.49 10.89
CA GLN A 127 2.71 4.51 9.98
C GLN A 127 3.12 4.90 8.55
N MET A 128 3.94 5.97 8.41
CA MET A 128 4.47 6.42 7.12
C MET A 128 5.39 5.37 6.48
N THR A 129 6.28 4.78 7.27
CA THR A 129 7.18 3.71 6.80
C THR A 129 6.38 2.51 6.32
N PHE A 130 5.34 2.11 7.04
CA PHE A 130 4.46 1.01 6.66
C PHE A 130 3.71 1.31 5.35
N LEU A 131 3.21 2.54 5.20
CA LEU A 131 2.53 2.99 3.99
C LEU A 131 3.48 3.00 2.79
N LEU A 132 4.70 3.55 2.96
CA LEU A 132 5.73 3.54 1.93
C LEU A 132 6.11 2.10 1.54
N PHE A 133 6.34 1.23 2.52
CA PHE A 133 6.65 -0.17 2.27
C PHE A 133 5.55 -0.86 1.46
N MET A 134 4.29 -0.64 1.81
CA MET A 134 3.15 -1.17 1.07
C MET A 134 3.05 -0.65 -0.37
N ASN A 135 3.47 0.59 -0.64
CA ASN A 135 3.45 1.18 -1.98
C ASN A 135 4.69 0.86 -2.81
N PHE A 136 5.87 0.63 -2.17
CA PHE A 136 7.12 0.35 -2.87
C PHE A 136 7.41 -1.15 -3.03
N MET A 137 6.60 -2.03 -2.45
CA MET A 137 6.78 -3.49 -2.56
C MET A 137 6.41 -4.03 -3.96
N VAL A 138 6.12 -3.13 -4.90
CA VAL A 138 5.86 -3.36 -6.32
C VAL A 138 6.81 -2.56 -7.18
#